data_9a76b425a8b6e6be5b16d53bc17595b8
#
_entry.id   9a76b425a8b6e6be5b16d53bc17595b8
#
_cell.length_a   1.000
_cell.length_b   1.000
_cell.length_c   1.000
_cell.angle_alpha   90.00
_cell.angle_beta   90.00
_cell.angle_gamma   90.00
#
_symmetry.space_group_name_H-M   'P 1'
#
loop_
_entity.id
_entity.type
_entity.pdbx_description
1 polymer ?
#
loop_
_entity_poly.entity_id
_entity_poly.type
_entity_poly.pdbx_seq_one_letter_code
_entity_poly.pdbx_strand_id
1 'polypeptide(L)'
;MSTLPPIAITLGDPCGIGPEIIARAFLNDALSPKDRPVTQACFVAGDAQAMQKAVNLVDPKGLQLQLQVIQKPTQAQNLPVGVIPVLQVAALASQLPYGEVHAEAGRFAGQCVVWAAQAALRKEIAAMVTAPLHKEALSAAGSPFNQFPGHTELLQFEAAQFSGVRLADMPVRMMLANDELRVVLVSIHVSLRQALDAVTYDNVLESLRITHQSLSLLLGRAPKIGVSGLNPHAGEGGLFGQEEIEIIEPAVAQARSEGILAVGPYAPDTVFMRARQKLAGVSEFDVVLAMYHDQGLIPVKYMGLEQGVNVTLGLPLVRTSPDHGTAFDIAGQGCADPSSMVAAIRMARQLIP
;
A
#
# COMPACT_ATOMS: atom_id res chain seq x y z
N MET A 1 10.44 17.92 21.76
CA MET A 1 10.47 16.95 20.64
C MET A 1 9.23 17.22 19.80
N SER A 2 9.37 17.55 18.53
CA SER A 2 8.22 17.71 17.62
C SER A 2 7.55 16.34 17.50
N THR A 3 6.28 16.23 17.92
CA THR A 3 5.51 15.02 17.70
C THR A 3 5.28 14.85 16.20
N LEU A 4 5.57 13.67 15.65
CA LEU A 4 5.29 13.37 14.24
C LEU A 4 3.80 13.65 13.92
N PRO A 5 3.47 14.15 12.72
CA PRO A 5 2.09 14.28 12.30
C PRO A 5 1.35 12.94 12.35
N PRO A 6 0.02 12.92 12.50
CA PRO A 6 -0.75 11.68 12.54
C PRO A 6 -0.82 10.98 11.18
N ILE A 7 -1.28 9.72 11.20
CA ILE A 7 -1.55 8.91 10.00
C ILE A 7 -3.03 9.07 9.61
N ALA A 8 -3.30 9.37 8.35
CA ALA A 8 -4.65 9.36 7.82
C ALA A 8 -5.01 7.97 7.26
N ILE A 9 -6.18 7.47 7.60
CA ILE A 9 -6.77 6.26 7.01
C ILE A 9 -7.94 6.72 6.15
N THR A 10 -7.86 6.60 4.82
CA THR A 10 -9.00 6.93 3.96
C THR A 10 -10.09 5.86 4.09
N LEU A 11 -11.35 6.28 4.15
CA LEU A 11 -12.47 5.38 4.40
C LEU A 11 -12.65 4.32 3.31
N GLY A 12 -12.19 4.60 2.08
CA GLY A 12 -12.38 3.74 0.92
C GLY A 12 -13.82 3.80 0.40
N ASP A 13 -14.24 2.74 -0.27
CA ASP A 13 -15.62 2.61 -0.75
C ASP A 13 -16.57 2.33 0.42
N PRO A 14 -17.55 3.22 0.70
CA PRO A 14 -18.48 3.04 1.82
C PRO A 14 -19.46 1.87 1.65
N CYS A 15 -19.60 1.32 0.43
CA CYS A 15 -20.40 0.13 0.13
C CYS A 15 -19.66 -1.19 0.38
N GLY A 16 -18.33 -1.12 0.61
CA GLY A 16 -17.46 -2.28 0.86
C GLY A 16 -17.09 -2.45 2.33
N ILE A 17 -16.11 -3.33 2.56
CA ILE A 17 -15.60 -3.64 3.91
C ILE A 17 -14.67 -2.58 4.49
N GLY A 18 -14.30 -1.53 3.72
CA GLY A 18 -13.35 -0.50 4.16
C GLY A 18 -13.67 0.09 5.54
N PRO A 19 -14.87 0.65 5.76
CA PRO A 19 -15.28 1.20 7.06
C PRO A 19 -15.26 0.15 8.19
N GLU A 20 -15.67 -1.09 7.89
CA GLU A 20 -15.72 -2.19 8.85
C GLU A 20 -14.34 -2.61 9.34
N ILE A 21 -13.37 -2.84 8.43
CA ILE A 21 -12.01 -3.23 8.80
C ILE A 21 -11.27 -2.12 9.57
N ILE A 22 -11.59 -0.86 9.29
CA ILE A 22 -11.09 0.28 10.07
C ILE A 22 -11.64 0.21 11.49
N ALA A 23 -12.97 0.13 11.66
CA ALA A 23 -13.60 0.04 12.98
C ALA A 23 -13.06 -1.14 13.79
N ARG A 24 -12.87 -2.31 13.16
CA ARG A 24 -12.30 -3.49 13.79
C ARG A 24 -10.85 -3.32 14.19
N ALA A 25 -10.03 -2.58 13.44
CA ALA A 25 -8.67 -2.28 13.82
C ALA A 25 -8.61 -1.47 15.14
N PHE A 26 -9.49 -0.47 15.28
CA PHE A 26 -9.63 0.28 16.53
C PHE A 26 -10.21 -0.58 17.66
N LEU A 27 -11.17 -1.45 17.37
CA LEU A 27 -11.75 -2.38 18.34
C LEU A 27 -10.69 -3.36 18.88
N ASN A 28 -9.83 -3.89 18.02
CA ASN A 28 -8.74 -4.79 18.44
C ASN A 28 -7.78 -4.12 19.43
N ASP A 29 -7.45 -2.85 19.22
CA ASP A 29 -6.63 -2.10 20.17
C ASP A 29 -7.38 -1.84 21.49
N ALA A 30 -8.70 -1.61 21.44
CA ALA A 30 -9.52 -1.40 22.65
C ALA A 30 -9.67 -2.69 23.48
N LEU A 31 -9.85 -3.85 22.84
CA LEU A 31 -9.99 -5.15 23.49
C LEU A 31 -8.67 -5.74 24.01
N SER A 32 -7.54 -5.35 23.41
CA SER A 32 -6.22 -5.84 23.76
C SER A 32 -5.24 -4.68 23.86
N PRO A 33 -5.37 -3.85 24.91
CA PRO A 33 -4.50 -2.69 25.10
C PRO A 33 -3.03 -3.09 25.12
N LYS A 34 -2.24 -2.45 24.27
CA LYS A 34 -0.77 -2.59 24.20
C LYS A 34 -0.14 -1.29 24.64
N ASP A 35 1.12 -1.35 25.03
CA ASP A 35 1.90 -0.13 25.36
C ASP A 35 1.90 0.89 24.20
N ARG A 36 1.82 0.39 22.96
CA ARG A 36 1.65 1.21 21.75
C ARG A 36 0.56 0.61 20.86
N PRO A 37 -0.68 1.11 20.95
CA PRO A 37 -1.75 0.70 20.04
C PRO A 37 -1.42 0.99 18.59
N VAL A 38 -1.83 0.10 17.68
CA VAL A 38 -1.56 0.26 16.25
C VAL A 38 -2.27 1.49 15.68
N THR A 39 -3.46 1.80 16.19
CA THR A 39 -4.27 2.95 15.77
C THR A 39 -3.94 4.25 16.50
N GLN A 40 -2.94 4.26 17.40
CA GLN A 40 -2.52 5.48 18.09
C GLN A 40 -2.11 6.57 17.08
N ALA A 41 -2.55 7.81 17.29
CA ALA A 41 -2.33 8.93 16.38
C ALA A 41 -2.74 8.63 14.92
N CYS A 42 -3.75 7.78 14.71
CA CYS A 42 -4.43 7.61 13.44
C CYS A 42 -5.78 8.32 13.48
N PHE A 43 -6.26 8.74 12.31
CA PHE A 43 -7.63 9.24 12.14
C PHE A 43 -8.20 8.78 10.80
N VAL A 44 -9.51 8.76 10.70
CA VAL A 44 -10.23 8.41 9.46
C VAL A 44 -10.48 9.69 8.67
N ALA A 45 -10.02 9.74 7.42
CA ALA A 45 -10.38 10.76 6.45
C ALA A 45 -11.57 10.26 5.63
N GLY A 46 -12.78 10.80 5.93
CA GLY A 46 -13.98 10.25 5.31
C GLY A 46 -15.27 10.95 5.75
N ASP A 47 -16.33 10.18 5.87
CA ASP A 47 -17.65 10.60 6.32
C ASP A 47 -17.96 10.01 7.70
N ALA A 48 -18.36 10.89 8.64
CA ALA A 48 -18.62 10.51 10.02
C ALA A 48 -19.84 9.59 10.15
N GLN A 49 -20.86 9.75 9.30
CA GLN A 49 -22.06 8.90 9.35
C GLN A 49 -21.77 7.49 8.82
N ALA A 50 -21.03 7.39 7.73
CA ALA A 50 -20.58 6.10 7.20
C ALA A 50 -19.69 5.35 8.21
N MET A 51 -18.79 6.08 8.88
CA MET A 51 -17.95 5.48 9.92
C MET A 51 -18.78 5.06 11.16
N GLN A 52 -19.79 5.87 11.57
CA GLN A 52 -20.68 5.51 12.67
C GLN A 52 -21.51 4.25 12.37
N LYS A 53 -21.94 4.10 11.10
CA LYS A 53 -22.64 2.86 10.67
C LYS A 53 -21.75 1.62 10.85
N ALA A 54 -20.46 1.73 10.49
CA ALA A 54 -19.51 0.64 10.69
C ALA A 54 -19.20 0.38 12.18
N VAL A 55 -19.08 1.41 13.00
CA VAL A 55 -18.93 1.27 14.46
C VAL A 55 -20.11 0.51 15.06
N ASN A 56 -21.34 0.89 14.72
CA ASN A 56 -22.54 0.21 15.21
C ASN A 56 -22.62 -1.27 14.77
N LEU A 57 -22.03 -1.60 13.63
CA LEU A 57 -21.96 -2.97 13.11
C LEU A 57 -20.99 -3.84 13.94
N VAL A 58 -19.80 -3.32 14.28
CA VAL A 58 -18.74 -4.09 14.94
C VAL A 58 -18.80 -4.01 16.48
N ASP A 59 -19.38 -2.96 17.04
CA ASP A 59 -19.61 -2.76 18.47
C ASP A 59 -21.09 -2.39 18.73
N PRO A 60 -22.03 -3.33 18.50
CA PRO A 60 -23.47 -3.03 18.55
C PRO A 60 -23.98 -2.63 19.95
N LYS A 61 -23.19 -2.87 20.99
CA LYS A 61 -23.52 -2.45 22.37
C LYS A 61 -22.91 -1.08 22.71
N GLY A 62 -22.02 -0.53 21.86
CA GLY A 62 -21.37 0.75 22.07
C GLY A 62 -20.48 0.80 23.32
N LEU A 63 -19.85 -0.32 23.69
CA LEU A 63 -19.10 -0.45 24.94
C LEU A 63 -17.60 -0.16 24.77
N GLN A 64 -17.07 -0.29 23.55
CA GLN A 64 -15.64 -0.27 23.30
C GLN A 64 -15.21 0.88 22.40
N LEU A 65 -16.07 1.32 21.48
CA LEU A 65 -15.74 2.30 20.47
C LEU A 65 -16.57 3.58 20.61
N GLN A 66 -15.91 4.72 20.49
CA GLN A 66 -16.53 6.04 20.43
C GLN A 66 -16.01 6.81 19.21
N LEU A 67 -16.92 7.34 18.37
CA LEU A 67 -16.55 8.20 17.27
C LEU A 67 -16.42 9.65 17.75
N GLN A 68 -15.34 10.31 17.35
CA GLN A 68 -15.13 11.74 17.60
C GLN A 68 -14.81 12.48 16.30
N VAL A 69 -15.67 13.42 15.93
CA VAL A 69 -15.38 14.31 14.79
C VAL A 69 -14.28 15.29 15.18
N ILE A 70 -13.25 15.38 14.36
CA ILE A 70 -12.13 16.31 14.51
C ILE A 70 -12.12 17.33 13.37
N GLN A 71 -11.52 18.51 13.60
CA GLN A 71 -11.44 19.59 12.64
C GLN A 71 -10.08 19.69 11.93
N LYS A 72 -9.04 19.08 12.53
CA LYS A 72 -7.67 19.06 11.98
C LYS A 72 -6.93 17.80 12.42
N PRO A 73 -5.98 17.31 11.59
CA PRO A 73 -5.24 16.06 11.86
C PRO A 73 -4.60 16.00 13.25
N THR A 74 -4.01 17.09 13.73
CA THR A 74 -3.30 17.14 15.02
C THR A 74 -4.15 16.78 16.23
N GLN A 75 -5.48 16.87 16.12
CA GLN A 75 -6.39 16.48 17.22
C GLN A 75 -6.45 14.97 17.45
N ALA A 76 -5.93 14.16 16.52
CA ALA A 76 -5.87 12.70 16.66
C ALA A 76 -4.69 12.20 17.52
N GLN A 77 -3.74 13.07 17.88
CA GLN A 77 -2.46 12.65 18.49
C GLN A 77 -2.57 12.06 19.89
N ASN A 78 -3.50 12.54 20.71
CA ASN A 78 -3.56 12.21 22.14
C ASN A 78 -4.95 11.68 22.56
N LEU A 79 -5.66 11.05 21.66
CA LEU A 79 -6.97 10.48 21.98
C LEU A 79 -6.82 9.11 22.67
N PRO A 80 -7.75 8.77 23.60
CA PRO A 80 -7.75 7.49 24.25
C PRO A 80 -7.95 6.33 23.27
N VAL A 81 -7.50 5.14 23.67
CA VAL A 81 -7.80 3.89 22.94
C VAL A 81 -9.31 3.69 22.92
N GLY A 82 -9.84 3.20 21.79
CA GLY A 82 -11.28 3.05 21.54
C GLY A 82 -11.96 4.30 20.96
N VAL A 83 -11.30 5.46 20.95
CA VAL A 83 -11.81 6.64 20.25
C VAL A 83 -11.36 6.59 18.79
N ILE A 84 -12.32 6.67 17.87
CA ILE A 84 -12.07 6.78 16.41
C ILE A 84 -12.22 8.23 16.01
N PRO A 85 -11.11 8.96 15.77
CA PRO A 85 -11.19 10.32 15.28
C PRO A 85 -11.54 10.31 13.80
N VAL A 86 -12.54 11.09 13.39
CA VAL A 86 -12.98 11.22 11.99
C VAL A 86 -12.86 12.67 11.56
N LEU A 87 -12.09 12.91 10.52
CA LEU A 87 -12.07 14.18 9.82
C LEU A 87 -13.03 14.10 8.64
N GLN A 88 -14.07 14.95 8.66
CA GLN A 88 -15.05 15.05 7.58
C GLN A 88 -14.37 15.67 6.35
N VAL A 89 -14.01 14.82 5.38
CA VAL A 89 -13.31 15.25 4.15
C VAL A 89 -14.30 15.41 3.01
N ALA A 90 -15.23 14.48 2.89
CA ALA A 90 -16.31 14.47 1.93
C ALA A 90 -17.58 13.98 2.64
N ALA A 91 -18.75 14.35 2.13
CA ALA A 91 -20.02 13.90 2.66
C ALA A 91 -20.75 13.04 1.61
N LEU A 92 -21.40 11.98 2.08
CA LEU A 92 -22.34 11.22 1.28
C LEU A 92 -23.71 11.91 1.35
N ALA A 93 -24.36 12.09 0.20
CA ALA A 93 -25.70 12.70 0.13
C ALA A 93 -26.78 11.78 0.68
N SER A 94 -26.52 10.45 0.66
CA SER A 94 -27.44 9.42 1.13
C SER A 94 -26.70 8.26 1.79
N GLN A 95 -27.44 7.46 2.55
CA GLN A 95 -26.91 6.17 3.02
C GLN A 95 -26.95 5.16 1.87
N LEU A 96 -25.76 4.78 1.40
CA LEU A 96 -25.62 3.80 0.34
C LEU A 96 -25.75 2.35 0.89
N PRO A 97 -26.34 1.42 0.11
CA PRO A 97 -26.38 0.00 0.47
C PRO A 97 -25.00 -0.64 0.39
N TYR A 98 -24.78 -1.67 1.19
CA TYR A 98 -23.58 -2.48 1.09
C TYR A 98 -23.61 -3.41 -0.13
N GLY A 99 -22.45 -3.75 -0.67
CA GLY A 99 -22.29 -4.77 -1.71
C GLY A 99 -22.71 -4.33 -3.12
N GLU A 100 -22.92 -3.04 -3.35
CA GLU A 100 -23.33 -2.50 -4.65
C GLU A 100 -22.39 -1.45 -5.17
N VAL A 101 -22.27 -1.39 -6.51
CA VAL A 101 -21.43 -0.38 -7.19
C VAL A 101 -22.22 0.93 -7.33
N HIS A 102 -21.72 2.01 -6.72
CA HIS A 102 -22.34 3.32 -6.81
C HIS A 102 -21.32 4.40 -7.24
N ALA A 103 -21.71 5.22 -8.21
CA ALA A 103 -20.89 6.35 -8.67
C ALA A 103 -20.61 7.36 -7.54
N GLU A 104 -21.56 7.57 -6.63
CA GLU A 104 -21.37 8.44 -5.46
C GLU A 104 -20.30 7.89 -4.52
N ALA A 105 -20.31 6.57 -4.25
CA ALA A 105 -19.29 5.89 -3.45
C ALA A 105 -17.88 6.04 -4.06
N GLY A 106 -17.78 5.85 -5.38
CA GLY A 106 -16.53 6.03 -6.11
C GLY A 106 -15.99 7.46 -6.04
N ARG A 107 -16.87 8.45 -6.22
CA ARG A 107 -16.52 9.89 -6.09
C ARG A 107 -16.06 10.22 -4.69
N PHE A 108 -16.79 9.77 -3.69
CA PHE A 108 -16.44 9.95 -2.29
C PHE A 108 -15.06 9.35 -1.95
N ALA A 109 -14.82 8.09 -2.35
CA ALA A 109 -13.54 7.43 -2.12
C ALA A 109 -12.39 8.18 -2.80
N GLY A 110 -12.58 8.61 -4.05
CA GLY A 110 -11.61 9.42 -4.78
C GLY A 110 -11.30 10.75 -4.09
N GLN A 111 -12.30 11.45 -3.59
CA GLN A 111 -12.11 12.71 -2.84
C GLN A 111 -11.30 12.50 -1.56
N CYS A 112 -11.56 11.42 -0.82
CA CYS A 112 -10.78 11.07 0.39
C CYS A 112 -9.31 10.78 0.05
N VAL A 113 -9.04 10.07 -1.05
CA VAL A 113 -7.67 9.78 -1.52
C VAL A 113 -6.95 11.07 -1.93
N VAL A 114 -7.58 11.93 -2.71
CA VAL A 114 -6.99 13.23 -3.14
C VAL A 114 -6.67 14.09 -1.93
N TRP A 115 -7.61 14.23 -0.99
CA TRP A 115 -7.39 14.99 0.23
C TRP A 115 -6.17 14.47 1.01
N ALA A 116 -6.11 13.14 1.23
CA ALA A 116 -5.01 12.53 2.00
C ALA A 116 -3.66 12.66 1.28
N ALA A 117 -3.63 12.51 -0.05
CA ALA A 117 -2.44 12.73 -0.85
C ALA A 117 -1.91 14.16 -0.69
N GLN A 118 -2.78 15.15 -0.86
CA GLN A 118 -2.43 16.56 -0.73
C GLN A 118 -1.99 16.90 0.70
N ALA A 119 -2.65 16.36 1.74
CA ALA A 119 -2.25 16.56 3.13
C ALA A 119 -0.87 15.94 3.42
N ALA A 120 -0.56 14.76 2.86
CA ALA A 120 0.74 14.11 2.98
C ALA A 120 1.84 14.92 2.28
N LEU A 121 1.58 15.40 1.07
CA LEU A 121 2.51 16.24 0.30
C LEU A 121 2.81 17.56 1.01
N ARG A 122 1.82 18.17 1.70
CA ARG A 122 2.01 19.35 2.54
C ARG A 122 2.57 19.04 3.93
N LYS A 123 2.86 17.76 4.24
CA LYS A 123 3.37 17.29 5.55
C LYS A 123 2.42 17.56 6.74
N GLU A 124 1.13 17.69 6.47
CA GLU A 124 0.08 17.80 7.49
C GLU A 124 -0.21 16.44 8.16
N ILE A 125 0.06 15.36 7.43
CA ILE A 125 0.04 13.97 7.90
C ILE A 125 1.38 13.30 7.58
N ALA A 126 1.77 12.33 8.41
CA ALA A 126 3.04 11.61 8.22
C ALA A 126 2.95 10.52 7.15
N ALA A 127 1.79 9.90 7.02
CA ALA A 127 1.51 8.84 6.04
C ALA A 127 0.01 8.74 5.79
N MET A 128 -0.34 8.06 4.69
CA MET A 128 -1.70 7.66 4.40
C MET A 128 -1.81 6.13 4.28
N VAL A 129 -2.87 5.59 4.84
CA VAL A 129 -3.29 4.20 4.67
C VAL A 129 -4.62 4.20 3.92
N THR A 130 -4.70 3.52 2.79
CA THR A 130 -5.93 3.56 2.00
C THR A 130 -6.73 2.28 2.18
N ALA A 131 -7.97 2.39 2.70
CA ALA A 131 -8.92 1.30 2.63
C ALA A 131 -9.35 1.05 1.17
N PRO A 132 -9.84 -0.16 0.85
CA PRO A 132 -10.16 -0.54 -0.51
C PRO A 132 -11.18 0.39 -1.18
N LEU A 133 -10.97 0.74 -2.44
CA LEU A 133 -11.96 1.36 -3.32
C LEU A 133 -12.37 0.40 -4.43
N HIS A 134 -13.59 0.58 -4.96
CA HIS A 134 -14.09 -0.20 -6.09
C HIS A 134 -13.76 0.52 -7.40
N LYS A 135 -13.05 -0.16 -8.31
CA LYS A 135 -12.57 0.45 -9.57
C LYS A 135 -13.71 0.88 -10.50
N GLU A 136 -14.76 0.06 -10.60
CA GLU A 136 -15.95 0.41 -11.41
C GLU A 136 -16.70 1.61 -10.80
N ALA A 137 -16.83 1.67 -9.46
CA ALA A 137 -17.44 2.83 -8.79
C ALA A 137 -16.63 4.10 -9.04
N LEU A 138 -15.29 4.02 -8.99
CA LEU A 138 -14.40 5.14 -9.29
C LEU A 138 -14.56 5.60 -10.75
N SER A 139 -14.62 4.65 -11.69
CA SER A 139 -14.88 4.96 -13.10
C SER A 139 -16.26 5.57 -13.33
N ALA A 140 -17.30 5.04 -12.66
CA ALA A 140 -18.66 5.56 -12.74
C ALA A 140 -18.83 6.96 -12.11
N ALA A 141 -17.90 7.38 -11.24
CA ALA A 141 -17.91 8.69 -10.59
C ALA A 141 -17.79 9.87 -11.58
N GLY A 142 -17.35 9.61 -12.80
CA GLY A 142 -17.11 10.63 -13.83
C GLY A 142 -15.82 11.44 -13.58
N SER A 143 -15.62 12.49 -14.35
CA SER A 143 -14.42 13.35 -14.24
C SER A 143 -14.28 13.99 -12.85
N PRO A 144 -13.05 14.05 -12.31
CA PRO A 144 -11.78 13.60 -12.90
C PRO A 144 -11.46 12.11 -12.65
N PHE A 145 -12.23 11.41 -11.81
CA PHE A 145 -11.87 10.11 -11.26
C PHE A 145 -11.89 8.97 -12.29
N ASN A 146 -12.75 9.06 -13.31
CA ASN A 146 -12.85 8.07 -14.40
C ASN A 146 -11.58 7.97 -15.28
N GLN A 147 -10.62 8.87 -15.09
CA GLN A 147 -9.33 8.83 -15.80
C GLN A 147 -8.31 7.92 -15.10
N PHE A 148 -8.59 7.48 -13.88
CA PHE A 148 -7.65 6.71 -13.06
C PHE A 148 -8.15 5.28 -12.85
N PRO A 149 -7.33 4.26 -13.21
CA PRO A 149 -7.67 2.85 -12.97
C PRO A 149 -7.75 2.48 -11.48
N GLY A 150 -7.12 3.26 -10.61
CA GLY A 150 -7.08 2.99 -9.18
C GLY A 150 -6.31 4.01 -8.36
N HIS A 151 -5.97 3.62 -7.13
CA HIS A 151 -5.24 4.48 -6.18
C HIS A 151 -3.89 4.95 -6.72
N THR A 152 -3.11 4.04 -7.30
CA THR A 152 -1.70 4.30 -7.66
C THR A 152 -1.59 5.40 -8.68
N GLU A 153 -2.39 5.35 -9.74
CA GLU A 153 -2.38 6.33 -10.82
C GLU A 153 -2.93 7.68 -10.36
N LEU A 154 -3.95 7.67 -9.50
CA LEU A 154 -4.48 8.89 -8.88
C LEU A 154 -3.43 9.56 -7.98
N LEU A 155 -2.73 8.79 -7.15
CA LEU A 155 -1.68 9.30 -6.27
C LEU A 155 -0.45 9.80 -7.03
N GLN A 156 -0.05 9.08 -8.09
CA GLN A 156 1.02 9.51 -8.98
C GLN A 156 0.69 10.85 -9.65
N PHE A 157 -0.54 11.02 -10.11
CA PHE A 157 -1.02 12.27 -10.69
C PHE A 157 -0.97 13.42 -9.68
N GLU A 158 -1.51 13.24 -8.47
CA GLU A 158 -1.48 14.27 -7.42
C GLU A 158 -0.06 14.66 -7.03
N ALA A 159 0.84 13.67 -6.91
CA ALA A 159 2.25 13.91 -6.58
C ALA A 159 3.00 14.63 -7.70
N ALA A 160 2.78 14.26 -8.97
CA ALA A 160 3.38 14.92 -10.11
C ALA A 160 2.91 16.37 -10.23
N GLN A 161 1.62 16.62 -10.07
CA GLN A 161 1.04 17.98 -10.05
C GLN A 161 1.64 18.85 -8.94
N PHE A 162 1.70 18.32 -7.72
CA PHE A 162 2.26 19.03 -6.58
C PHE A 162 3.73 19.38 -6.77
N SER A 163 4.50 18.45 -7.36
CA SER A 163 5.94 18.61 -7.62
C SER A 163 6.24 19.44 -8.87
N GLY A 164 5.23 19.78 -9.69
CA GLY A 164 5.41 20.52 -10.93
C GLY A 164 6.19 19.76 -12.02
N VAL A 165 6.11 18.41 -12.00
CA VAL A 165 6.77 17.54 -12.99
C VAL A 165 5.75 16.84 -13.86
N ARG A 166 6.18 16.31 -15.01
CA ARG A 166 5.30 15.49 -15.86
C ARG A 166 5.03 14.14 -15.17
N LEU A 167 3.88 13.54 -15.46
CA LEU A 167 3.51 12.23 -14.91
C LEU A 167 4.56 11.15 -15.24
N ALA A 168 5.14 11.20 -16.44
CA ALA A 168 6.19 10.27 -16.87
C ALA A 168 7.51 10.41 -16.07
N ASP A 169 7.74 11.57 -15.46
CA ASP A 169 8.94 11.85 -14.66
C ASP A 169 8.73 11.51 -13.16
N MET A 170 7.59 10.93 -12.80
CA MET A 170 7.24 10.45 -11.46
C MET A 170 6.98 8.93 -11.48
N PRO A 171 7.97 8.10 -11.82
CA PRO A 171 7.77 6.66 -11.90
C PRO A 171 7.47 6.06 -10.52
N VAL A 172 6.53 5.12 -10.48
CA VAL A 172 6.13 4.43 -9.26
C VAL A 172 6.34 2.92 -9.41
N ARG A 173 6.55 2.25 -8.29
CA ARG A 173 6.62 0.79 -8.22
C ARG A 173 5.75 0.26 -7.11
N MET A 174 5.16 -0.89 -7.36
CA MET A 174 4.41 -1.63 -6.36
C MET A 174 5.36 -2.53 -5.58
N MET A 175 5.30 -2.44 -4.28
CA MET A 175 5.88 -3.43 -3.38
C MET A 175 4.76 -4.16 -2.65
N LEU A 176 4.77 -5.48 -2.67
CA LEU A 176 3.97 -6.31 -1.76
C LEU A 176 4.88 -6.82 -0.65
N ALA A 177 4.43 -6.68 0.58
CA ALA A 177 5.19 -7.08 1.76
C ALA A 177 4.32 -7.78 2.79
N ASN A 178 4.90 -8.72 3.50
CA ASN A 178 4.43 -9.23 4.78
C ASN A 178 5.60 -9.24 5.78
N ASP A 179 5.42 -9.86 6.95
CA ASP A 179 6.48 -9.89 7.98
C ASP A 179 7.72 -10.70 7.55
N GLU A 180 7.59 -11.60 6.55
CA GLU A 180 8.65 -12.52 6.13
C GLU A 180 9.33 -12.14 4.82
N LEU A 181 8.63 -11.46 3.89
CA LEU A 181 9.13 -11.21 2.54
C LEU A 181 8.63 -9.86 2.00
N ARG A 182 9.52 -9.14 1.31
CA ARG A 182 9.21 -7.95 0.53
C ARG A 182 9.58 -8.19 -0.93
N VAL A 183 8.66 -7.86 -1.84
CA VAL A 183 8.89 -8.02 -3.28
C VAL A 183 8.46 -6.74 -3.99
N VAL A 184 9.34 -6.18 -4.81
CA VAL A 184 9.06 -5.08 -5.72
C VAL A 184 8.94 -5.63 -7.14
N LEU A 185 8.07 -5.06 -7.94
CA LEU A 185 7.73 -5.55 -9.28
C LEU A 185 8.17 -4.58 -10.35
N VAL A 186 8.85 -5.10 -11.39
CA VAL A 186 9.19 -4.32 -12.60
C VAL A 186 7.94 -4.05 -13.41
N SER A 187 7.07 -5.06 -13.59
CA SER A 187 5.78 -4.91 -14.26
C SER A 187 4.64 -5.47 -13.40
N ILE A 188 3.45 -4.84 -13.54
CA ILE A 188 2.24 -5.23 -12.80
C ILE A 188 1.10 -5.47 -13.82
N HIS A 189 -0.07 -5.35 -13.56
CA HIS A 189 -1.39 -5.46 -14.21
C HIS A 189 -1.41 -5.39 -15.77
N VAL A 190 -0.54 -6.12 -16.42
CA VAL A 190 -0.47 -6.29 -17.88
C VAL A 190 -0.50 -7.77 -18.24
N SER A 191 -0.77 -8.10 -19.51
CA SER A 191 -0.67 -9.50 -19.95
C SER A 191 0.77 -10.01 -19.80
N LEU A 192 0.95 -11.34 -19.60
CA LEU A 192 2.29 -11.91 -19.47
C LEU A 192 3.19 -11.57 -20.67
N ARG A 193 2.64 -11.52 -21.89
CA ARG A 193 3.40 -11.10 -23.09
C ARG A 193 3.89 -9.65 -22.97
N GLN A 194 3.03 -8.72 -22.56
CA GLN A 194 3.40 -7.33 -22.31
C GLN A 194 4.36 -7.20 -21.13
N ALA A 195 4.25 -8.09 -20.12
CA ALA A 195 5.19 -8.11 -19.00
C ALA A 195 6.61 -8.47 -19.46
N LEU A 196 6.76 -9.41 -20.40
CA LEU A 196 8.05 -9.75 -20.99
C LEU A 196 8.63 -8.54 -21.75
N ASP A 197 7.81 -7.84 -22.54
CA ASP A 197 8.21 -6.64 -23.28
C ASP A 197 8.60 -5.48 -22.34
N ALA A 198 8.05 -5.44 -21.13
CA ALA A 198 8.35 -4.45 -20.11
C ALA A 198 9.69 -4.70 -19.39
N VAL A 199 10.27 -5.88 -19.48
CA VAL A 199 11.60 -6.18 -18.93
C VAL A 199 12.66 -5.58 -19.86
N THR A 200 12.96 -4.32 -19.63
CA THR A 200 14.00 -3.56 -20.35
C THR A 200 15.09 -3.11 -19.39
N TYR A 201 16.29 -2.81 -19.91
CA TYR A 201 17.38 -2.28 -19.11
C TYR A 201 16.96 -1.07 -18.26
N ASP A 202 16.31 -0.09 -18.89
CA ASP A 202 15.89 1.14 -18.21
C ASP A 202 14.86 0.86 -17.12
N ASN A 203 13.89 -0.02 -17.38
CA ASN A 203 12.83 -0.32 -16.42
C ASN A 203 13.33 -1.11 -15.22
N VAL A 204 14.27 -2.04 -15.42
CA VAL A 204 14.93 -2.79 -14.33
C VAL A 204 15.80 -1.84 -13.50
N LEU A 205 16.62 -1.01 -14.14
CA LEU A 205 17.50 -0.05 -13.45
C LEU A 205 16.70 0.98 -12.65
N GLU A 206 15.64 1.54 -13.25
CA GLU A 206 14.75 2.47 -12.56
C GLU A 206 14.07 1.82 -11.35
N SER A 207 13.62 0.57 -11.49
CA SER A 207 13.04 -0.18 -10.37
C SER A 207 14.03 -0.40 -9.23
N LEU A 208 15.30 -0.65 -9.54
CA LEU A 208 16.38 -0.76 -8.55
C LEU A 208 16.62 0.57 -7.82
N ARG A 209 16.66 1.69 -8.55
CA ARG A 209 16.82 3.04 -7.98
C ARG A 209 15.68 3.40 -7.04
N ILE A 210 14.43 3.21 -7.48
CA ILE A 210 13.24 3.47 -6.67
C ILE A 210 13.22 2.59 -5.41
N THR A 211 13.53 1.30 -5.56
CA THR A 211 13.59 0.34 -4.44
C THR A 211 14.66 0.78 -3.43
N HIS A 212 15.85 1.11 -3.91
CA HIS A 212 16.95 1.58 -3.07
C HIS A 212 16.57 2.84 -2.29
N GLN A 213 16.08 3.86 -2.98
CA GLN A 213 15.72 5.13 -2.36
C GLN A 213 14.63 4.96 -1.29
N SER A 214 13.54 4.26 -1.64
CA SER A 214 12.39 4.11 -0.75
C SER A 214 12.72 3.24 0.47
N LEU A 215 13.41 2.12 0.29
CA LEU A 215 13.74 1.22 1.40
C LEU A 215 14.93 1.67 2.24
N SER A 216 15.79 2.54 1.73
CA SER A 216 16.83 3.15 2.56
C SER A 216 16.23 4.00 3.68
N LEU A 217 15.13 4.69 3.41
CA LEU A 217 14.38 5.44 4.43
C LEU A 217 13.77 4.49 5.47
N LEU A 218 13.13 3.40 5.02
CA LEU A 218 12.52 2.40 5.88
C LEU A 218 13.54 1.72 6.81
N LEU A 219 14.68 1.32 6.27
CA LEU A 219 15.67 0.51 6.97
C LEU A 219 16.71 1.35 7.74
N GLY A 220 16.76 2.66 7.49
CA GLY A 220 17.83 3.52 8.00
C GLY A 220 19.23 3.16 7.46
N ARG A 221 19.28 2.34 6.39
CA ARG A 221 20.48 1.91 5.69
C ARG A 221 20.15 1.47 4.26
N ALA A 222 21.18 1.34 3.43
CA ALA A 222 21.01 0.79 2.09
C ALA A 222 20.43 -0.65 2.14
N PRO A 223 19.33 -0.94 1.39
CA PRO A 223 18.77 -2.28 1.29
C PRO A 223 19.65 -3.19 0.45
N LYS A 224 19.73 -4.47 0.84
CA LYS A 224 20.27 -5.53 -0.02
C LYS A 224 19.16 -6.04 -0.91
N ILE A 225 19.27 -5.83 -2.22
CA ILE A 225 18.26 -6.17 -3.22
C ILE A 225 18.68 -7.45 -3.96
N GLY A 226 17.93 -8.53 -3.77
CA GLY A 226 18.07 -9.73 -4.59
C GLY A 226 17.28 -9.54 -5.89
N VAL A 227 17.92 -9.69 -7.04
CA VAL A 227 17.26 -9.54 -8.34
C VAL A 227 16.93 -10.93 -8.88
N SER A 228 15.64 -11.16 -9.18
CA SER A 228 15.19 -12.39 -9.84
C SER A 228 15.59 -12.38 -11.31
N GLY A 229 15.96 -13.52 -11.85
CA GLY A 229 15.95 -13.74 -13.29
C GLY A 229 14.52 -13.74 -13.83
N LEU A 230 14.40 -13.66 -15.15
CA LEU A 230 13.13 -13.82 -15.87
C LEU A 230 12.91 -15.29 -16.23
N ASN A 231 13.95 -15.94 -16.75
CA ASN A 231 13.92 -17.30 -17.27
C ASN A 231 14.24 -18.35 -16.20
N PRO A 232 13.87 -19.63 -16.43
CA PRO A 232 14.26 -20.73 -15.55
C PRO A 232 15.78 -20.75 -15.35
N HIS A 233 16.20 -21.02 -14.11
CA HIS A 233 17.61 -21.03 -13.70
C HIS A 233 18.40 -19.76 -14.05
N ALA A 234 17.70 -18.61 -14.13
CA ALA A 234 18.27 -17.34 -14.58
C ALA A 234 18.95 -17.46 -15.96
N GLY A 235 18.27 -18.12 -16.91
CA GLY A 235 18.73 -18.30 -18.29
C GLY A 235 19.80 -19.36 -18.51
N GLU A 236 20.39 -19.96 -17.45
CA GLU A 236 21.46 -20.99 -17.52
C GLU A 236 22.54 -20.62 -18.56
N GLY A 237 23.14 -19.44 -18.43
CA GLY A 237 24.15 -18.97 -19.36
C GLY A 237 23.67 -18.73 -20.80
N GLY A 238 22.37 -18.45 -20.98
CA GLY A 238 21.72 -18.20 -22.28
C GLY A 238 21.05 -19.43 -22.90
N LEU A 239 21.05 -20.56 -22.21
CA LEU A 239 20.41 -21.80 -22.71
C LEU A 239 18.86 -21.65 -22.77
N PHE A 240 18.27 -20.92 -21.80
CA PHE A 240 16.82 -20.77 -21.66
C PHE A 240 16.34 -19.33 -21.97
N GLY A 241 17.18 -18.47 -22.47
CA GLY A 241 16.90 -17.08 -22.81
C GLY A 241 18.10 -16.19 -22.64
N GLN A 242 18.08 -15.00 -23.24
CA GLN A 242 19.20 -14.07 -23.24
C GLN A 242 18.92 -12.83 -22.35
N GLU A 243 17.70 -12.69 -21.81
CA GLU A 243 17.24 -11.49 -21.10
C GLU A 243 18.09 -11.22 -19.84
N GLU A 244 18.60 -12.26 -19.19
CA GLU A 244 19.52 -12.09 -18.07
C GLU A 244 20.82 -11.43 -18.51
N ILE A 245 21.43 -11.93 -19.58
CA ILE A 245 22.73 -11.47 -20.11
C ILE A 245 22.61 -10.10 -20.75
N GLU A 246 21.58 -9.89 -21.56
CA GLU A 246 21.44 -8.68 -22.38
C GLU A 246 20.78 -7.52 -21.64
N ILE A 247 19.95 -7.78 -20.62
CA ILE A 247 19.11 -6.79 -19.97
C ILE A 247 19.38 -6.71 -18.48
N ILE A 248 19.17 -7.83 -17.72
CA ILE A 248 19.12 -7.78 -16.27
C ILE A 248 20.50 -7.59 -15.65
N GLU A 249 21.50 -8.37 -16.07
CA GLU A 249 22.88 -8.23 -15.60
C GLU A 249 23.49 -6.84 -15.85
N PRO A 250 23.36 -6.26 -17.04
CA PRO A 250 23.80 -4.89 -17.29
C PRO A 250 23.13 -3.85 -16.39
N ALA A 251 21.82 -3.98 -16.16
CA ALA A 251 21.08 -3.08 -15.25
C ALA A 251 21.54 -3.23 -13.80
N VAL A 252 21.77 -4.45 -13.34
CA VAL A 252 22.31 -4.73 -11.99
C VAL A 252 23.74 -4.19 -11.86
N ALA A 253 24.59 -4.37 -12.89
CA ALA A 253 25.95 -3.84 -12.89
C ALA A 253 25.97 -2.32 -12.81
N GLN A 254 25.09 -1.64 -13.56
CA GLN A 254 24.94 -0.19 -13.51
C GLN A 254 24.45 0.27 -12.12
N ALA A 255 23.41 -0.38 -11.55
CA ALA A 255 22.93 -0.05 -10.21
C ALA A 255 24.03 -0.18 -9.15
N ARG A 256 24.87 -1.21 -9.24
CA ARG A 256 26.04 -1.39 -8.37
C ARG A 256 27.07 -0.29 -8.51
N SER A 257 27.32 0.19 -9.73
CA SER A 257 28.23 1.34 -9.97
C SER A 257 27.71 2.63 -9.35
N GLU A 258 26.38 2.74 -9.14
CA GLU A 258 25.71 3.83 -8.45
C GLU A 258 25.66 3.66 -6.91
N GLY A 259 26.28 2.59 -6.38
CA GLY A 259 26.30 2.30 -4.94
C GLY A 259 25.08 1.55 -4.41
N ILE A 260 24.20 1.06 -5.28
CA ILE A 260 23.04 0.25 -4.92
C ILE A 260 23.48 -1.19 -4.63
N LEU A 261 23.10 -1.75 -3.49
CA LEU A 261 23.45 -3.12 -3.11
C LEU A 261 22.55 -4.14 -3.82
N ALA A 262 22.58 -4.17 -5.15
CA ALA A 262 21.84 -5.11 -5.99
C ALA A 262 22.71 -6.32 -6.34
N VAL A 263 22.16 -7.53 -6.22
CA VAL A 263 22.85 -8.78 -6.51
C VAL A 263 21.91 -9.72 -7.27
N GLY A 264 22.43 -10.37 -8.30
CA GLY A 264 21.69 -11.27 -9.20
C GLY A 264 22.10 -11.04 -10.65
N PRO A 265 21.33 -11.55 -11.62
CA PRO A 265 20.07 -12.27 -11.45
C PRO A 265 20.22 -13.66 -10.82
N TYR A 266 19.26 -14.02 -10.00
CA TYR A 266 19.17 -15.35 -9.38
C TYR A 266 18.02 -16.17 -9.96
N ALA A 267 18.13 -17.49 -9.91
CA ALA A 267 17.07 -18.38 -10.31
C ALA A 267 15.75 -18.03 -9.60
N PRO A 268 14.64 -17.80 -10.36
CA PRO A 268 13.36 -17.32 -9.81
C PRO A 268 12.75 -18.25 -8.76
N ASP A 269 12.98 -19.55 -8.88
CA ASP A 269 12.46 -20.58 -7.96
C ASP A 269 13.17 -20.61 -6.59
N THR A 270 14.33 -19.95 -6.45
CA THR A 270 15.12 -20.00 -5.22
C THR A 270 15.34 -18.65 -4.54
N VAL A 271 15.31 -17.55 -5.27
CA VAL A 271 15.64 -16.21 -4.75
C VAL A 271 14.74 -15.79 -3.58
N PHE A 272 13.45 -16.13 -3.63
CA PHE A 272 12.48 -15.78 -2.59
C PHE A 272 12.76 -16.54 -1.27
N MET A 273 13.23 -17.79 -1.34
CA MET A 273 13.64 -18.54 -0.14
C MET A 273 14.86 -17.92 0.54
N ARG A 274 15.78 -17.32 -0.25
CA ARG A 274 16.99 -16.64 0.26
C ARG A 274 16.64 -15.28 0.91
N ALA A 275 15.57 -14.64 0.43
CA ALA A 275 15.07 -13.37 0.96
C ALA A 275 14.14 -13.55 2.17
N ARG A 276 13.55 -14.74 2.35
CA ARG A 276 12.63 -14.99 3.45
C ARG A 276 13.32 -14.78 4.80
N GLN A 277 12.74 -13.96 5.67
CA GLN A 277 13.21 -13.79 7.03
C GLN A 277 13.10 -15.11 7.80
N LYS A 278 14.23 -15.66 8.22
CA LYS A 278 14.28 -16.84 9.08
C LYS A 278 13.98 -16.42 10.51
N LEU A 279 13.43 -17.34 11.31
CA LEU A 279 13.19 -17.16 12.75
C LEU A 279 14.43 -16.68 13.54
N ALA A 280 15.63 -16.81 12.96
CA ALA A 280 16.90 -16.32 13.51
C ALA A 280 17.27 -14.87 13.10
N GLY A 281 16.40 -14.14 12.39
CA GLY A 281 16.57 -12.71 12.13
C GLY A 281 17.53 -12.32 11.01
N VAL A 282 18.08 -13.24 10.23
CA VAL A 282 19.01 -12.92 9.13
C VAL A 282 18.48 -13.48 7.82
N SER A 283 17.92 -12.60 7.00
CA SER A 283 17.68 -12.85 5.57
C SER A 283 18.92 -12.43 4.75
N GLU A 284 19.14 -13.07 3.63
CA GLU A 284 20.23 -12.69 2.72
C GLU A 284 19.93 -11.37 2.00
N PHE A 285 18.66 -11.12 1.68
CA PHE A 285 18.16 -9.91 1.03
C PHE A 285 17.06 -9.26 1.86
N ASP A 286 17.00 -7.94 1.83
CA ASP A 286 15.92 -7.16 2.45
C ASP A 286 14.66 -7.12 1.59
N VAL A 287 14.83 -7.31 0.27
CA VAL A 287 13.78 -7.25 -0.74
C VAL A 287 14.21 -8.01 -2.00
N VAL A 288 13.25 -8.58 -2.72
CA VAL A 288 13.45 -9.14 -4.07
C VAL A 288 12.85 -8.20 -5.10
N LEU A 289 13.60 -7.90 -6.16
CA LEU A 289 13.07 -7.31 -7.39
C LEU A 289 12.65 -8.45 -8.32
N ALA A 290 11.35 -8.59 -8.57
CA ALA A 290 10.77 -9.56 -9.48
C ALA A 290 10.38 -8.91 -10.81
N MET A 291 10.45 -9.65 -11.90
CA MET A 291 10.26 -9.13 -13.25
C MET A 291 8.77 -8.91 -13.60
N TYR A 292 7.89 -9.75 -13.08
CA TYR A 292 6.45 -9.65 -13.36
C TYR A 292 5.60 -10.05 -12.16
N HIS A 293 4.32 -9.73 -12.27
CA HIS A 293 3.32 -9.82 -11.20
C HIS A 293 3.32 -11.17 -10.48
N ASP A 294 3.02 -12.28 -11.16
CA ASP A 294 2.82 -13.57 -10.52
C ASP A 294 4.14 -14.16 -10.01
N GLN A 295 5.27 -13.88 -10.67
CA GLN A 295 6.59 -14.27 -10.19
C GLN A 295 6.85 -13.77 -8.77
N GLY A 296 6.47 -12.51 -8.50
CA GLY A 296 6.71 -11.88 -7.20
C GLY A 296 5.58 -12.08 -6.20
N LEU A 297 4.33 -12.07 -6.64
CA LEU A 297 3.19 -12.09 -5.71
C LEU A 297 2.82 -13.49 -5.22
N ILE A 298 3.00 -14.52 -6.03
CA ILE A 298 2.70 -15.90 -5.61
C ILE A 298 3.45 -16.26 -4.31
N PRO A 299 4.79 -16.10 -4.21
CA PRO A 299 5.51 -16.45 -2.99
C PRO A 299 5.06 -15.64 -1.77
N VAL A 300 4.79 -14.32 -1.91
CA VAL A 300 4.33 -13.49 -0.79
C VAL A 300 2.95 -13.93 -0.32
N LYS A 301 2.02 -14.14 -1.26
CA LYS A 301 0.62 -14.52 -0.95
C LYS A 301 0.53 -15.93 -0.38
N TYR A 302 1.36 -16.85 -0.86
CA TYR A 302 1.39 -18.22 -0.34
C TYR A 302 1.87 -18.30 1.13
N MET A 303 2.74 -17.36 1.55
CA MET A 303 3.22 -17.29 2.94
C MET A 303 2.28 -16.60 3.92
N GLY A 304 1.16 -16.06 3.49
CA GLY A 304 0.17 -15.42 4.37
C GLY A 304 -0.52 -14.24 3.70
N LEU A 305 -1.64 -14.50 3.06
CA LEU A 305 -2.48 -13.48 2.40
C LEU A 305 -3.03 -12.44 3.39
N GLU A 306 -3.31 -12.88 4.63
CA GLU A 306 -3.99 -12.09 5.67
C GLU A 306 -3.14 -10.91 6.18
N GLN A 307 -1.84 -10.91 5.94
CA GLN A 307 -0.91 -9.86 6.38
C GLN A 307 -0.26 -9.13 5.20
N GLY A 308 -0.75 -9.36 3.99
CA GLY A 308 -0.26 -8.70 2.79
C GLY A 308 -0.50 -7.19 2.82
N VAL A 309 0.56 -6.42 2.64
CA VAL A 309 0.52 -4.95 2.55
C VAL A 309 1.06 -4.52 1.20
N ASN A 310 0.25 -3.74 0.49
CA ASN A 310 0.68 -3.06 -0.73
C ASN A 310 1.25 -1.70 -0.38
N VAL A 311 2.46 -1.42 -0.86
CA VAL A 311 3.17 -0.14 -0.69
C VAL A 311 3.45 0.46 -2.06
N THR A 312 3.14 1.74 -2.23
CA THR A 312 3.52 2.48 -3.44
C THR A 312 4.87 3.17 -3.20
N LEU A 313 5.89 2.74 -3.93
CA LEU A 313 7.24 3.32 -3.89
C LEU A 313 7.41 4.37 -5.01
N GLY A 314 8.34 5.31 -4.82
CA GLY A 314 8.66 6.37 -5.79
C GLY A 314 7.86 7.66 -5.61
N LEU A 315 6.84 7.69 -4.75
CA LEU A 315 6.11 8.90 -4.41
C LEU A 315 6.80 9.70 -3.30
N PRO A 316 6.71 11.03 -3.28
CA PRO A 316 7.21 11.88 -2.20
C PRO A 316 6.30 11.86 -0.96
N LEU A 317 5.60 10.78 -0.75
CA LEU A 317 4.71 10.52 0.38
C LEU A 317 4.70 9.03 0.73
N VAL A 318 4.37 8.70 1.96
CA VAL A 318 4.20 7.31 2.41
C VAL A 318 2.76 6.88 2.19
N ARG A 319 2.57 5.83 1.37
CA ARG A 319 1.26 5.19 1.16
C ARG A 319 1.33 3.68 1.30
N THR A 320 0.48 3.15 2.15
CA THR A 320 0.25 1.71 2.30
C THR A 320 -1.23 1.36 2.16
N SER A 321 -1.53 0.11 1.89
CA SER A 321 -2.91 -0.39 1.86
C SER A 321 -2.96 -1.89 2.13
N PRO A 322 -4.11 -2.42 2.60
CA PRO A 322 -4.44 -3.83 2.49
C PRO A 322 -4.28 -4.34 1.06
N ASP A 323 -3.94 -5.63 0.91
CA ASP A 323 -3.81 -6.30 -0.40
C ASP A 323 -5.08 -7.06 -0.81
N HIS A 324 -6.25 -6.58 -0.40
CA HIS A 324 -7.54 -7.12 -0.81
C HIS A 324 -8.45 -6.00 -1.33
N GLY A 325 -9.53 -6.38 -2.02
CA GLY A 325 -10.53 -5.46 -2.55
C GLY A 325 -11.63 -5.11 -1.55
N THR A 326 -12.72 -4.57 -2.07
CA THR A 326 -13.89 -4.11 -1.30
C THR A 326 -14.74 -5.24 -0.71
N ALA A 327 -14.55 -6.49 -1.15
CA ALA A 327 -15.24 -7.69 -0.68
C ALA A 327 -16.75 -7.47 -0.46
N PHE A 328 -17.43 -7.08 -1.54
CA PHE A 328 -18.86 -6.73 -1.52
C PHE A 328 -19.77 -7.85 -1.05
N ASP A 329 -19.33 -9.09 -1.23
CA ASP A 329 -20.02 -10.32 -0.80
C ASP A 329 -20.20 -10.44 0.73
N ILE A 330 -19.28 -9.84 1.51
CA ILE A 330 -19.33 -9.85 2.97
C ILE A 330 -19.53 -8.46 3.59
N ALA A 331 -19.64 -7.42 2.78
CA ALA A 331 -19.78 -6.05 3.26
C ALA A 331 -21.06 -5.89 4.10
N GLY A 332 -20.94 -5.24 5.26
CA GLY A 332 -22.06 -5.02 6.19
C GLY A 332 -22.46 -6.22 7.04
N GLN A 333 -21.70 -7.32 7.01
CA GLN A 333 -21.98 -8.51 7.81
C GLN A 333 -21.26 -8.51 9.17
N GLY A 334 -20.34 -7.60 9.41
CA GLY A 334 -19.58 -7.54 10.66
C GLY A 334 -18.57 -8.68 10.81
N CYS A 335 -18.09 -9.29 9.72
CA CYS A 335 -17.20 -10.45 9.77
C CYS A 335 -15.85 -10.22 9.05
N ALA A 336 -15.63 -9.06 8.45
CA ALA A 336 -14.40 -8.77 7.71
C ALA A 336 -13.16 -8.77 8.63
N ASP A 337 -12.07 -9.42 8.19
CA ASP A 337 -10.83 -9.50 8.95
C ASP A 337 -10.02 -8.19 8.81
N PRO A 338 -9.64 -7.52 9.92
CA PRO A 338 -8.85 -6.30 9.90
C PRO A 338 -7.34 -6.53 9.78
N SER A 339 -6.85 -7.77 9.74
CA SER A 339 -5.41 -8.10 9.87
C SER A 339 -4.55 -7.38 8.85
N SER A 340 -4.98 -7.33 7.59
CA SER A 340 -4.28 -6.62 6.51
C SER A 340 -4.30 -5.08 6.70
N MET A 341 -5.39 -4.51 7.24
CA MET A 341 -5.46 -3.09 7.61
C MET A 341 -4.49 -2.77 8.76
N VAL A 342 -4.47 -3.60 9.79
CA VAL A 342 -3.53 -3.48 10.92
C VAL A 342 -2.08 -3.57 10.44
N ALA A 343 -1.78 -4.51 9.54
CA ALA A 343 -0.45 -4.65 8.93
C ALA A 343 -0.09 -3.40 8.09
N ALA A 344 -1.03 -2.87 7.32
CA ALA A 344 -0.83 -1.65 6.52
C ALA A 344 -0.52 -0.42 7.40
N ILE A 345 -1.21 -0.25 8.54
CA ILE A 345 -0.93 0.83 9.50
C ILE A 345 0.46 0.65 10.13
N ARG A 346 0.85 -0.58 10.51
CA ARG A 346 2.19 -0.87 11.05
C ARG A 346 3.28 -0.53 10.03
N MET A 347 3.10 -0.98 8.79
CA MET A 347 4.03 -0.70 7.69
C MET A 347 4.15 0.81 7.43
N ALA A 348 3.04 1.55 7.42
CA ALA A 348 3.07 3.00 7.29
C ALA A 348 3.92 3.66 8.37
N ARG A 349 3.80 3.23 9.64
CA ARG A 349 4.63 3.74 10.75
C ARG A 349 6.12 3.46 10.58
N GLN A 350 6.48 2.30 10.03
CA GLN A 350 7.87 1.94 9.78
C GLN A 350 8.48 2.77 8.64
N LEU A 351 7.65 3.20 7.67
CA LEU A 351 8.07 4.00 6.51
C LEU A 351 8.18 5.50 6.79
N ILE A 352 7.67 5.98 7.93
CA ILE A 352 7.79 7.39 8.33
C ILE A 352 9.24 7.64 8.78
N PRO A 353 9.95 8.59 8.13
CA PRO A 353 11.35 8.90 8.40
C PRO A 353 11.61 9.52 9.79
#